data_0ba506ae9e39e4bcaa9f547a2094274f
#
_entry.id   0ba506ae9e39e4bcaa9f547a2094274f
#
_cell.length_a   1.000
_cell.length_b   1.000
_cell.length_c   1.000
_cell.angle_alpha   90.00
_cell.angle_beta   90.00
_cell.angle_gamma   90.00
#
_symmetry.space_group_name_H-M   'P 1'
#
loop_
_entity.id
_entity.type
_entity.pdbx_description
1 polymer ?
#
loop_
_entity_poly.entity_id
_entity_poly.type
_entity_poly.pdbx_seq_one_letter_code
_entity_poly.pdbx_strand_id
1 'polypeptide(L)'
;MRKTEVILLVSVIVLLAFDTGAADVQSAPTNSAEKGSNAAAPDQPRRGPGRFGGPIELKPDDKPAFDDPPADFDKKRDDIPHGKLELIEYDSKTVGTKRKMQIYAPPGYSKNQKYPVLYLLHGIGGDENEWERFAHPDILLDNLLSEKKVVPMIVVMPNGRAQKDDRAQGNIYAAAPAFAAFEQDLLNDVIPDIESHYSVQADREHRALAGLSMGGGQSLNFGLAHLDTFAWVGGFSSAPNTRAPEQLLPDPTAAKQQIRLLWLSCGNKDGLLRISQGVHAYLKENNVPHIWHVDGNGHDPTHWRNNLWLFSQHIFK
;
A
#
# COMPACT_ATOMS: atom_id res chain seq x y z
N MET A 1 -42.07 13.12 36.46
CA MET A 1 -41.28 12.06 37.12
C MET A 1 -41.05 10.96 36.10
N ARG A 2 -39.87 10.90 35.44
CA ARG A 2 -39.42 9.79 34.59
C ARG A 2 -38.09 9.32 35.17
N LYS A 3 -38.01 8.05 35.51
CA LYS A 3 -36.84 7.39 36.10
C LYS A 3 -35.80 7.11 34.98
N THR A 4 -34.57 7.53 35.21
CA THR A 4 -33.42 7.24 34.37
C THR A 4 -32.81 5.95 34.88
N GLU A 5 -32.81 4.90 34.07
CA GLU A 5 -32.06 3.67 34.37
C GLU A 5 -30.60 3.81 33.87
N VAL A 6 -29.70 3.60 34.81
CA VAL A 6 -28.24 3.56 34.55
C VAL A 6 -27.84 2.11 34.31
N ILE A 7 -27.40 1.79 33.10
CA ILE A 7 -26.83 0.47 32.78
C ILE A 7 -25.35 0.49 33.12
N LEU A 8 -24.98 -0.32 34.09
CA LEU A 8 -23.59 -0.54 34.53
C LEU A 8 -22.94 -1.64 33.65
N LEU A 9 -21.98 -1.29 32.79
CA LEU A 9 -21.19 -2.26 32.02
C LEU A 9 -20.03 -2.76 32.90
N VAL A 10 -20.05 -4.04 33.24
CA VAL A 10 -18.99 -4.71 33.98
C VAL A 10 -17.96 -5.25 32.95
N SER A 11 -16.77 -4.68 32.94
CA SER A 11 -15.64 -5.19 32.16
C SER A 11 -14.94 -6.30 32.93
N VAL A 12 -14.94 -7.51 32.38
CA VAL A 12 -14.15 -8.65 32.90
C VAL A 12 -12.74 -8.56 32.30
N ILE A 13 -11.74 -8.29 33.16
CA ILE A 13 -10.33 -8.37 32.83
C ILE A 13 -9.86 -9.80 33.14
N VAL A 14 -9.44 -10.54 32.11
CA VAL A 14 -8.75 -11.83 32.26
C VAL A 14 -7.26 -11.58 32.32
N LEU A 15 -6.67 -11.72 33.51
CA LEU A 15 -5.21 -11.77 33.71
C LEU A 15 -4.70 -13.18 33.39
N LEU A 16 -3.87 -13.31 32.36
CA LEU A 16 -3.04 -14.49 32.15
C LEU A 16 -1.66 -14.25 32.78
N ALA A 17 -1.36 -15.01 33.83
CA ALA A 17 -0.05 -15.02 34.48
C ALA A 17 0.93 -15.87 33.64
N PHE A 18 2.07 -15.33 33.28
CA PHE A 18 3.20 -16.09 32.75
C PHE A 18 4.18 -16.42 33.86
N ASP A 19 4.45 -17.71 34.00
CA ASP A 19 5.38 -18.30 34.94
C ASP A 19 6.81 -18.15 34.40
N THR A 20 7.71 -17.54 35.20
CA THR A 20 9.13 -17.36 34.87
C THR A 20 9.94 -18.47 35.53
N GLY A 21 10.22 -19.52 34.79
CA GLY A 21 11.18 -20.54 35.23
C GLY A 21 12.62 -20.10 34.89
N ALA A 22 13.42 -19.80 35.91
CA ALA A 22 14.84 -19.64 35.79
C ALA A 22 15.52 -21.02 35.73
N ALA A 23 16.45 -21.25 34.81
CA ALA A 23 17.31 -22.41 34.77
C ALA A 23 18.78 -22.00 34.84
N ASP A 24 19.48 -22.63 35.77
CA ASP A 24 20.87 -22.42 36.17
C ASP A 24 21.89 -22.74 35.07
N VAL A 25 22.95 -21.96 35.09
CA VAL A 25 24.20 -22.16 34.34
C VAL A 25 25.07 -23.19 35.04
N GLN A 26 25.42 -24.29 34.37
CA GLN A 26 26.56 -25.12 34.76
C GLN A 26 27.54 -25.35 33.61
N SER A 27 28.80 -25.16 33.95
CA SER A 27 30.02 -25.17 33.17
C SER A 27 30.40 -26.54 32.61
N ALA A 28 31.14 -26.51 31.49
CA ALA A 28 31.72 -27.61 30.73
C ALA A 28 32.74 -28.48 31.53
N PRO A 29 33.05 -29.65 30.95
CA PRO A 29 34.46 -29.93 30.64
C PRO A 29 34.73 -30.42 29.21
N THR A 30 35.94 -30.09 28.77
CA THR A 30 36.63 -30.56 27.56
C THR A 30 36.96 -32.03 27.60
N ASN A 31 36.81 -32.79 26.48
CA ASN A 31 37.93 -33.55 25.89
C ASN A 31 37.62 -34.30 24.55
N SER A 32 38.62 -34.19 23.69
CA SER A 32 39.23 -35.20 22.76
C SER A 32 38.42 -35.86 21.68
N ALA A 33 38.99 -35.71 20.52
CA ALA A 33 38.80 -36.26 19.18
C ALA A 33 38.54 -37.77 19.07
N GLU A 34 37.58 -38.10 18.16
CA GLU A 34 37.67 -39.29 17.34
C GLU A 34 37.19 -39.03 15.92
N LYS A 35 37.99 -39.51 14.94
CA LYS A 35 37.72 -39.48 13.50
C LYS A 35 36.69 -40.55 13.16
N GLY A 36 35.57 -40.12 12.55
CA GLY A 36 34.56 -41.05 11.99
C GLY A 36 34.03 -40.47 10.68
N SER A 37 34.16 -41.29 9.64
CA SER A 37 33.85 -41.17 8.22
C SER A 37 32.64 -40.31 7.85
N ASN A 38 32.84 -39.36 6.91
CA ASN A 38 31.84 -38.60 6.17
C ASN A 38 31.00 -39.55 5.27
N ALA A 39 29.71 -39.66 5.61
CA ALA A 39 28.68 -39.93 4.62
C ALA A 39 27.94 -38.60 4.37
N ALA A 40 28.03 -38.08 3.15
CA ALA A 40 27.38 -36.84 2.76
C ALA A 40 25.85 -37.03 2.80
N ALA A 41 25.18 -36.31 3.67
CA ALA A 41 23.72 -36.10 3.61
C ALA A 41 23.37 -35.29 2.38
N PRO A 42 22.22 -35.53 1.69
CA PRO A 42 21.82 -34.78 0.52
C PRO A 42 21.61 -33.29 0.89
N ASP A 43 22.18 -32.48 0.04
CA ASP A 43 22.15 -31.00 0.13
C ASP A 43 20.70 -30.48 0.14
N GLN A 44 20.20 -30.18 1.33
CA GLN A 44 18.91 -29.47 1.44
C GLN A 44 19.16 -28.02 1.05
N PRO A 45 18.37 -27.45 0.13
CA PRO A 45 18.54 -26.07 -0.26
C PRO A 45 18.41 -25.15 0.96
N ARG A 46 19.47 -24.39 1.24
CA ARG A 46 19.48 -23.37 2.32
C ARG A 46 18.31 -22.43 2.11
N ARG A 47 17.31 -22.50 2.98
CA ARG A 47 16.22 -21.51 3.02
C ARG A 47 16.83 -20.15 3.34
N GLY A 48 16.94 -19.29 2.36
CA GLY A 48 17.30 -17.89 2.54
C GLY A 48 16.31 -17.19 3.47
N PRO A 49 16.73 -16.12 4.19
CA PRO A 49 15.85 -15.37 5.09
C PRO A 49 14.75 -14.70 4.28
N GLY A 50 13.48 -14.96 4.64
CA GLY A 50 12.34 -14.12 4.31
C GLY A 50 11.62 -14.38 2.98
N ARG A 51 11.19 -15.62 2.69
CA ARG A 51 10.04 -15.80 1.77
C ARG A 51 8.75 -15.65 2.57
N PHE A 52 8.15 -14.46 2.53
CA PHE A 52 6.76 -14.28 2.85
C PHE A 52 5.92 -14.97 1.76
N GLY A 53 5.14 -15.99 2.11
CA GLY A 53 4.21 -16.63 1.21
C GLY A 53 4.43 -18.15 1.12
N GLY A 54 3.32 -18.89 0.89
CA GLY A 54 3.33 -20.29 0.53
C GLY A 54 3.78 -20.49 -0.92
N PRO A 55 3.68 -21.73 -1.45
CA PRO A 55 3.90 -22.02 -2.86
C PRO A 55 3.04 -21.10 -3.74
N ILE A 56 3.63 -20.59 -4.82
CA ILE A 56 2.90 -19.80 -5.81
C ILE A 56 2.14 -20.78 -6.71
N GLU A 57 0.81 -20.65 -6.70
CA GLU A 57 -0.08 -21.43 -7.56
C GLU A 57 -0.85 -20.47 -8.48
N LEU A 58 -0.52 -20.50 -9.76
CA LEU A 58 -1.19 -19.67 -10.77
C LEU A 58 -2.56 -20.27 -11.13
N LYS A 59 -3.55 -19.38 -11.23
CA LYS A 59 -4.89 -19.70 -11.75
C LYS A 59 -4.97 -19.34 -13.25
N PRO A 60 -5.93 -19.87 -14.00
CA PRO A 60 -6.05 -19.62 -15.44
C PRO A 60 -6.24 -18.14 -15.84
N ASP A 61 -6.73 -17.32 -14.94
CA ASP A 61 -6.93 -15.88 -15.10
C ASP A 61 -5.80 -15.01 -14.51
N ASP A 62 -4.77 -15.62 -13.92
CA ASP A 62 -3.56 -14.93 -13.46
C ASP A 62 -2.65 -14.62 -14.65
N LYS A 63 -3.00 -13.57 -15.37
CA LYS A 63 -2.28 -13.15 -16.59
C LYS A 63 -2.29 -11.62 -16.73
N PRO A 64 -1.39 -11.07 -17.55
CA PRO A 64 -1.42 -9.66 -17.85
C PRO A 64 -2.74 -9.24 -18.49
N ALA A 65 -3.35 -8.17 -17.97
CA ALA A 65 -4.48 -7.50 -18.59
C ALA A 65 -4.04 -6.43 -19.59
N PHE A 66 -2.78 -6.03 -19.53
CA PHE A 66 -2.14 -5.01 -20.37
C PHE A 66 -0.72 -5.46 -20.72
N ASP A 67 -0.21 -4.94 -21.81
CA ASP A 67 1.21 -5.07 -22.17
C ASP A 67 2.10 -4.32 -21.18
N ASP A 68 3.36 -4.74 -21.09
CA ASP A 68 4.37 -4.02 -20.33
C ASP A 68 4.55 -2.59 -20.86
N PRO A 69 4.93 -1.62 -20.00
CA PRO A 69 5.29 -0.30 -20.46
C PRO A 69 6.38 -0.34 -21.55
N PRO A 70 6.36 0.60 -22.51
CA PRO A 70 7.40 0.65 -23.55
C PRO A 70 8.78 0.91 -22.93
N ALA A 71 9.84 0.55 -23.65
CA ALA A 71 11.20 0.89 -23.21
C ALA A 71 11.31 2.41 -22.98
N ASP A 72 12.07 2.77 -21.94
CA ASP A 72 12.38 4.18 -21.62
C ASP A 72 11.18 5.02 -21.13
N PHE A 73 10.03 4.40 -20.81
CA PHE A 73 8.83 5.10 -20.31
C PHE A 73 9.09 5.92 -19.03
N ASP A 74 10.08 5.52 -18.25
CA ASP A 74 10.50 6.09 -16.97
C ASP A 74 11.79 6.93 -17.08
N LYS A 75 12.29 7.21 -18.30
CA LYS A 75 13.44 8.07 -18.51
C LYS A 75 13.04 9.54 -18.55
N LYS A 76 13.82 10.37 -17.87
CA LYS A 76 13.65 11.81 -17.91
C LYS A 76 13.87 12.34 -19.35
N ARG A 77 12.97 13.18 -19.79
CA ARG A 77 12.98 13.83 -21.11
C ARG A 77 13.16 15.33 -20.90
N ASP A 78 14.26 15.89 -21.41
CA ASP A 78 14.56 17.33 -21.24
C ASP A 78 13.78 18.22 -22.22
N ASP A 79 13.09 17.64 -23.21
CA ASP A 79 12.33 18.32 -24.27
C ASP A 79 10.85 18.60 -23.91
N ILE A 80 10.41 18.25 -22.68
CA ILE A 80 9.03 18.42 -22.21
C ILE A 80 8.95 19.30 -20.97
N PRO A 81 7.80 19.92 -20.69
CA PRO A 81 7.57 20.61 -19.41
C PRO A 81 7.62 19.63 -18.23
N HIS A 82 8.17 20.08 -17.10
CA HIS A 82 8.27 19.30 -15.88
C HIS A 82 7.38 19.83 -14.76
N GLY A 83 6.83 18.89 -13.98
CA GLY A 83 6.17 19.16 -12.73
C GLY A 83 7.16 19.51 -11.62
N LYS A 84 6.64 19.79 -10.45
CA LYS A 84 7.42 20.08 -9.25
C LYS A 84 7.19 18.99 -8.21
N LEU A 85 8.28 18.40 -7.75
CA LEU A 85 8.28 17.52 -6.57
C LEU A 85 8.75 18.33 -5.36
N GLU A 86 8.01 18.29 -4.26
CA GLU A 86 8.37 19.00 -3.04
C GLU A 86 8.03 18.16 -1.79
N LEU A 87 8.93 18.24 -0.79
CA LEU A 87 8.70 17.67 0.53
C LEU A 87 8.10 18.75 1.43
N ILE A 88 6.92 18.47 1.99
CA ILE A 88 6.26 19.39 2.92
C ILE A 88 6.02 18.74 4.28
N GLU A 89 5.81 19.58 5.29
CA GLU A 89 5.38 19.16 6.63
C GLU A 89 3.91 19.55 6.84
N TYR A 90 3.17 18.68 7.54
CA TYR A 90 1.81 18.96 8.00
C TYR A 90 1.65 18.64 9.48
N ASP A 91 0.67 19.23 10.13
CA ASP A 91 0.34 18.98 11.53
C ASP A 91 -0.65 17.80 11.63
N SER A 92 -0.15 16.60 11.99
CA SER A 92 -1.01 15.45 12.26
C SER A 92 -1.58 15.54 13.68
N LYS A 93 -2.86 15.82 13.78
CA LYS A 93 -3.60 15.79 15.05
C LYS A 93 -3.78 14.35 15.53
N THR A 94 -3.95 13.43 14.61
CA THR A 94 -4.08 11.99 14.84
C THR A 94 -2.86 11.43 15.58
N VAL A 95 -1.65 11.82 15.16
CA VAL A 95 -0.38 11.36 15.77
C VAL A 95 0.11 12.31 16.88
N GLY A 96 -0.31 13.56 16.82
CA GLY A 96 0.13 14.61 17.77
C GLY A 96 1.56 15.11 17.51
N THR A 97 1.96 15.16 16.22
CA THR A 97 3.29 15.67 15.79
C THR A 97 3.25 16.16 14.36
N LYS A 98 4.29 16.92 13.96
CA LYS A 98 4.53 17.20 12.55
C LYS A 98 4.96 15.95 11.82
N ARG A 99 4.38 15.72 10.64
CA ARG A 99 4.72 14.59 9.75
C ARG A 99 5.02 15.11 8.35
N LYS A 100 5.58 14.28 7.51
CA LYS A 100 6.04 14.66 6.17
C LYS A 100 5.29 13.93 5.08
N MET A 101 5.16 14.58 3.93
CA MET A 101 4.69 13.98 2.69
C MET A 101 5.37 14.63 1.49
N GLN A 102 5.62 13.83 0.43
CA GLN A 102 6.05 14.35 -0.86
C GLN A 102 4.83 14.71 -1.69
N ILE A 103 4.91 15.84 -2.40
CA ILE A 103 3.85 16.31 -3.30
C ILE A 103 4.44 16.50 -4.69
N TYR A 104 3.84 15.85 -5.68
CA TYR A 104 4.04 16.19 -7.07
C TYR A 104 2.91 17.08 -7.54
N ALA A 105 3.26 18.26 -8.08
CA ALA A 105 2.35 19.15 -8.79
C ALA A 105 2.67 19.11 -10.30
N PRO A 106 1.66 18.95 -11.19
CA PRO A 106 1.90 18.75 -12.62
C PRO A 106 2.52 19.99 -13.29
N PRO A 107 3.14 19.82 -14.48
CA PRO A 107 3.63 20.94 -15.26
C PRO A 107 2.55 22.00 -15.48
N GLY A 108 2.90 23.25 -15.26
CA GLY A 108 1.96 24.37 -15.38
C GLY A 108 0.91 24.45 -14.26
N TYR A 109 1.13 23.77 -13.11
CA TYR A 109 0.24 23.88 -11.97
C TYR A 109 -0.10 25.36 -11.64
N SER A 110 -1.37 25.63 -11.45
CA SER A 110 -1.87 26.98 -11.14
C SER A 110 -3.00 26.90 -10.10
N LYS A 111 -3.01 27.86 -9.18
CA LYS A 111 -4.12 28.01 -8.20
C LYS A 111 -5.46 28.41 -8.84
N ASN A 112 -5.45 28.81 -10.11
CA ASN A 112 -6.66 29.17 -10.85
C ASN A 112 -7.36 27.97 -11.52
N GLN A 113 -6.74 26.78 -11.47
CA GLN A 113 -7.29 25.54 -12.00
C GLN A 113 -7.35 24.51 -10.86
N LYS A 114 -8.38 23.68 -10.84
CA LYS A 114 -8.50 22.57 -9.85
C LYS A 114 -8.05 21.25 -10.47
N TYR A 115 -7.37 20.45 -9.66
CA TYR A 115 -6.77 19.17 -10.07
C TYR A 115 -7.32 18.00 -9.26
N PRO A 116 -7.51 16.82 -9.86
CA PRO A 116 -7.74 15.59 -9.12
C PRO A 116 -6.48 15.18 -8.35
N VAL A 117 -6.64 14.34 -7.32
CA VAL A 117 -5.56 13.94 -6.42
C VAL A 117 -5.44 12.42 -6.33
N LEU A 118 -4.22 11.91 -6.57
CA LEU A 118 -3.83 10.56 -6.27
C LEU A 118 -3.05 10.52 -4.95
N TYR A 119 -3.55 9.84 -3.93
CA TYR A 119 -2.83 9.47 -2.72
C TYR A 119 -2.12 8.14 -2.96
N LEU A 120 -0.77 8.12 -2.88
CA LEU A 120 0.06 7.00 -3.29
C LEU A 120 0.89 6.48 -2.10
N LEU A 121 0.56 5.29 -1.61
CA LEU A 121 1.05 4.76 -0.34
C LEU A 121 2.25 3.81 -0.52
N HIS A 122 3.23 3.91 0.37
CA HIS A 122 4.47 3.14 0.38
C HIS A 122 4.33 1.77 1.10
N GLY A 123 5.36 0.93 1.01
CA GLY A 123 5.45 -0.38 1.66
C GLY A 123 5.94 -0.34 3.11
N ILE A 124 6.06 -1.52 3.74
CA ILE A 124 6.38 -1.64 5.18
C ILE A 124 7.76 -1.07 5.55
N GLY A 125 8.73 -1.13 4.66
CA GLY A 125 10.09 -0.61 4.87
C GLY A 125 10.30 0.82 4.37
N GLY A 126 9.26 1.42 3.78
CA GLY A 126 9.32 2.72 3.15
C GLY A 126 8.99 3.90 4.06
N ASP A 127 8.97 5.04 3.44
CA ASP A 127 8.58 6.33 3.98
C ASP A 127 8.02 7.22 2.85
N GLU A 128 7.77 8.49 3.10
CA GLU A 128 7.27 9.47 2.13
C GLU A 128 8.14 9.60 0.86
N ASN A 129 9.38 9.12 0.88
CA ASN A 129 10.30 9.19 -0.27
C ASN A 129 10.43 7.86 -1.02
N GLU A 130 9.71 6.79 -0.62
CA GLU A 130 9.92 5.46 -1.22
C GLU A 130 9.61 5.45 -2.71
N TRP A 131 8.49 6.03 -3.12
CA TRP A 131 8.09 6.07 -4.52
C TRP A 131 9.07 6.86 -5.40
N GLU A 132 9.60 7.97 -4.86
CA GLU A 132 10.59 8.78 -5.57
C GLU A 132 11.88 8.01 -5.78
N ARG A 133 12.35 7.22 -4.78
CA ARG A 133 13.62 6.49 -4.86
C ARG A 133 13.72 5.45 -5.99
N PHE A 134 12.61 4.91 -6.49
CA PHE A 134 12.67 3.85 -7.51
C PHE A 134 11.73 4.05 -8.71
N ALA A 135 10.66 4.79 -8.56
CA ALA A 135 9.65 4.95 -9.61
C ALA A 135 9.67 6.33 -10.25
N HIS A 136 10.23 7.35 -9.56
CA HIS A 136 10.24 8.73 -10.02
C HIS A 136 8.87 9.14 -10.60
N PRO A 137 7.80 9.22 -9.76
CA PRO A 137 6.44 9.51 -10.24
C PRO A 137 6.33 10.81 -11.02
N ASP A 138 7.19 11.80 -10.71
CA ASP A 138 7.31 13.06 -11.42
C ASP A 138 7.73 12.85 -12.88
N ILE A 139 8.80 12.10 -13.13
CA ILE A 139 9.28 11.79 -14.48
C ILE A 139 8.22 10.98 -15.26
N LEU A 140 7.68 9.96 -14.62
CA LEU A 140 6.68 9.08 -15.21
C LEU A 140 5.42 9.85 -15.64
N LEU A 141 4.91 10.72 -14.76
CA LEU A 141 3.70 11.51 -15.04
C LEU A 141 3.95 12.64 -16.04
N ASP A 142 5.13 13.29 -16.01
CA ASP A 142 5.51 14.28 -17.00
C ASP A 142 5.55 13.67 -18.42
N ASN A 143 6.13 12.46 -18.56
CA ASN A 143 6.13 11.72 -19.81
C ASN A 143 4.71 11.41 -20.30
N LEU A 144 3.86 10.84 -19.41
CA LEU A 144 2.47 10.51 -19.73
C LEU A 144 1.62 11.74 -20.07
N LEU A 145 1.86 12.86 -19.39
CA LEU A 145 1.19 14.14 -19.69
C LEU A 145 1.57 14.68 -21.06
N SER A 146 2.86 14.65 -21.41
CA SER A 146 3.35 15.07 -22.72
C SER A 146 2.75 14.23 -23.86
N GLU A 147 2.47 12.95 -23.58
CA GLU A 147 1.83 11.99 -24.49
C GLU A 147 0.29 12.06 -24.46
N LYS A 148 -0.30 12.93 -23.64
CA LYS A 148 -1.75 13.08 -23.44
C LYS A 148 -2.44 11.77 -22.98
N LYS A 149 -1.72 10.92 -22.27
CA LYS A 149 -2.22 9.64 -21.75
C LYS A 149 -2.88 9.75 -20.39
N VAL A 150 -2.58 10.80 -19.63
CA VAL A 150 -3.17 11.07 -18.31
C VAL A 150 -3.73 12.49 -18.23
N VAL A 151 -4.63 12.72 -17.28
CA VAL A 151 -5.04 14.07 -16.91
C VAL A 151 -4.01 14.70 -15.97
N PRO A 152 -3.80 16.01 -16.00
CA PRO A 152 -2.98 16.67 -15.00
C PRO A 152 -3.54 16.43 -13.60
N MET A 153 -2.73 15.85 -12.70
CA MET A 153 -3.14 15.50 -11.34
C MET A 153 -2.05 15.86 -10.33
N ILE A 154 -2.46 16.07 -9.09
CA ILE A 154 -1.54 16.14 -7.95
C ILE A 154 -1.33 14.73 -7.42
N VAL A 155 -0.08 14.36 -7.07
CA VAL A 155 0.19 13.11 -6.37
C VAL A 155 0.72 13.41 -4.98
N VAL A 156 0.10 12.82 -3.97
CA VAL A 156 0.45 12.96 -2.56
C VAL A 156 1.02 11.63 -2.07
N MET A 157 2.25 11.65 -1.62
CA MET A 157 2.97 10.48 -1.10
C MET A 157 3.27 10.69 0.38
N PRO A 158 2.33 10.38 1.28
CA PRO A 158 2.51 10.53 2.71
C PRO A 158 3.30 9.36 3.29
N ASN A 159 3.80 9.51 4.52
CA ASN A 159 4.26 8.37 5.29
C ASN A 159 3.05 7.60 5.87
N GLY A 160 2.81 6.39 5.36
CA GLY A 160 1.69 5.53 5.76
C GLY A 160 1.83 4.88 7.15
N ARG A 161 2.88 5.21 7.92
CA ARG A 161 3.13 4.73 9.27
C ARG A 161 2.77 5.82 10.29
N ALA A 162 1.49 5.90 10.71
CA ALA A 162 0.98 6.94 11.61
C ALA A 162 1.37 6.68 13.07
N GLN A 163 2.59 7.05 13.42
CA GLN A 163 3.15 7.04 14.78
C GLN A 163 4.22 8.14 14.92
N LYS A 164 4.58 8.50 16.17
CA LYS A 164 5.54 9.61 16.43
C LYS A 164 6.92 9.36 15.81
N ASP A 165 7.46 8.17 16.00
CA ASP A 165 8.67 7.72 15.29
C ASP A 165 8.23 6.91 14.06
N ASP A 166 8.04 7.60 12.95
CA ASP A 166 7.50 7.04 11.71
C ASP A 166 8.58 6.51 10.76
N ARG A 167 9.83 6.38 11.23
CA ARG A 167 10.92 5.78 10.46
C ARG A 167 10.92 4.26 10.54
N ALA A 168 11.32 3.60 9.46
CA ALA A 168 11.46 2.15 9.40
C ALA A 168 12.73 1.71 10.12
N GLN A 169 12.66 1.49 11.45
CA GLN A 169 13.78 1.09 12.28
C GLN A 169 13.48 -0.20 13.06
N GLY A 170 14.53 -0.97 13.36
CA GLY A 170 14.40 -2.20 14.15
C GLY A 170 13.47 -3.23 13.52
N ASN A 171 12.54 -3.76 14.31
CA ASN A 171 11.52 -4.69 13.81
C ASN A 171 10.39 -3.92 13.11
N ILE A 172 10.51 -3.76 11.79
CA ILE A 172 9.52 -3.03 10.97
C ILE A 172 8.10 -3.61 11.04
N TYR A 173 7.95 -4.91 11.35
CA TYR A 173 6.64 -5.55 11.50
C TYR A 173 5.92 -5.13 12.78
N ALA A 174 6.64 -4.67 13.80
CA ALA A 174 6.05 -4.11 15.00
C ALA A 174 5.25 -2.82 14.72
N ALA A 175 5.52 -2.15 13.60
CA ALA A 175 4.80 -0.96 13.17
C ALA A 175 3.46 -1.25 12.45
N ALA A 176 3.04 -2.51 12.29
CA ALA A 176 1.77 -2.85 11.62
C ALA A 176 0.55 -2.10 12.18
N PRO A 177 0.38 -1.88 13.51
CA PRO A 177 -0.70 -1.06 14.05
C PRO A 177 -0.67 0.40 13.57
N ALA A 178 0.52 0.97 13.36
CA ALA A 178 0.65 2.34 12.86
C ALA A 178 0.19 2.48 11.40
N PHE A 179 0.34 1.43 10.60
CA PHE A 179 -0.24 1.39 9.25
C PHE A 179 -1.77 1.35 9.27
N ALA A 180 -2.39 0.68 10.25
CA ALA A 180 -3.83 0.72 10.42
C ALA A 180 -4.31 2.10 10.93
N ALA A 181 -3.58 2.72 11.87
CA ALA A 181 -3.89 4.04 12.40
C ALA A 181 -3.83 5.16 11.34
N PHE A 182 -3.10 4.94 10.24
CA PHE A 182 -2.99 5.90 9.15
C PHE A 182 -4.34 6.20 8.47
N GLU A 183 -5.33 5.33 8.56
CA GLU A 183 -6.70 5.63 8.09
C GLU A 183 -7.21 6.95 8.63
N GLN A 184 -7.06 7.17 9.94
CA GLN A 184 -7.50 8.41 10.60
C GLN A 184 -6.64 9.62 10.22
N ASP A 185 -5.33 9.44 10.11
CA ASP A 185 -4.41 10.49 9.69
C ASP A 185 -4.68 10.92 8.24
N LEU A 186 -4.93 9.96 7.35
CA LEU A 186 -5.27 10.23 5.95
C LEU A 186 -6.54 11.08 5.83
N LEU A 187 -7.61 10.67 6.53
CA LEU A 187 -8.93 11.29 6.40
C LEU A 187 -9.04 12.63 7.14
N ASN A 188 -8.42 12.72 8.32
CA ASN A 188 -8.62 13.87 9.22
C ASN A 188 -7.50 14.91 9.15
N ASP A 189 -6.32 14.54 8.65
CA ASP A 189 -5.15 15.42 8.64
C ASP A 189 -4.59 15.61 7.22
N VAL A 190 -4.22 14.53 6.49
CA VAL A 190 -3.59 14.64 5.17
C VAL A 190 -4.52 15.23 4.11
N ILE A 191 -5.73 14.68 3.93
CA ILE A 191 -6.69 15.18 2.93
C ILE A 191 -7.05 16.63 3.20
N PRO A 192 -7.45 17.05 4.41
CA PRO A 192 -7.75 18.45 4.72
C PRO A 192 -6.57 19.40 4.51
N ASP A 193 -5.34 18.96 4.83
CA ASP A 193 -4.15 19.78 4.61
C ASP A 193 -3.93 20.06 3.11
N ILE A 194 -4.01 19.00 2.28
CA ILE A 194 -3.89 19.14 0.82
C ILE A 194 -4.98 20.05 0.25
N GLU A 195 -6.22 19.89 0.68
CA GLU A 195 -7.35 20.70 0.21
C GLU A 195 -7.23 22.17 0.62
N SER A 196 -6.53 22.47 1.72
CA SER A 196 -6.29 23.84 2.19
C SER A 196 -5.14 24.54 1.48
N HIS A 197 -4.12 23.81 1.03
CA HIS A 197 -2.88 24.37 0.48
C HIS A 197 -2.80 24.31 -1.05
N TYR A 198 -3.47 23.31 -1.66
CA TYR A 198 -3.44 23.06 -3.11
C TYR A 198 -4.81 23.28 -3.75
N SER A 199 -4.82 23.63 -5.03
CA SER A 199 -6.06 23.82 -5.79
C SER A 199 -6.57 22.47 -6.29
N VAL A 200 -7.41 21.82 -5.51
CA VAL A 200 -7.89 20.47 -5.77
C VAL A 200 -9.40 20.40 -6.03
N GLN A 201 -9.84 19.39 -6.76
CA GLN A 201 -11.24 18.99 -6.85
C GLN A 201 -11.53 18.08 -5.64
N ALA A 202 -12.22 18.65 -4.62
CA ALA A 202 -12.41 18.05 -3.30
C ALA A 202 -13.66 17.13 -3.24
N ASP A 203 -13.83 16.28 -4.23
CA ASP A 203 -14.91 15.29 -4.29
C ASP A 203 -14.37 13.88 -4.58
N ARG A 204 -15.19 12.86 -4.36
CA ARG A 204 -14.81 11.47 -4.50
C ARG A 204 -14.41 11.08 -5.94
N GLU A 205 -15.04 11.69 -6.94
CA GLU A 205 -14.78 11.38 -8.36
C GLU A 205 -13.38 11.85 -8.80
N HIS A 206 -12.80 12.78 -8.05
CA HIS A 206 -11.48 13.34 -8.30
C HIS A 206 -10.46 12.96 -7.22
N ARG A 207 -10.74 11.88 -6.45
CA ARG A 207 -9.83 11.39 -5.41
C ARG A 207 -9.56 9.90 -5.60
N ALA A 208 -8.28 9.56 -5.82
CA ALA A 208 -7.79 8.20 -5.96
C ALA A 208 -6.89 7.81 -4.79
N LEU A 209 -6.91 6.52 -4.42
CA LEU A 209 -6.04 5.95 -3.40
C LEU A 209 -5.39 4.68 -3.97
N ALA A 210 -4.06 4.64 -4.03
CA ALA A 210 -3.34 3.46 -4.48
C ALA A 210 -2.05 3.26 -3.67
N GLY A 211 -1.46 2.06 -3.73
CA GLY A 211 -0.21 1.81 -3.04
C GLY A 211 0.36 0.43 -3.31
N LEU A 212 1.60 0.25 -2.87
CA LEU A 212 2.36 -0.99 -2.98
C LEU A 212 2.42 -1.75 -1.65
N SER A 213 2.46 -3.08 -1.68
CA SER A 213 2.71 -3.92 -0.51
C SER A 213 1.79 -3.58 0.69
N MET A 214 2.34 -3.11 1.81
CA MET A 214 1.54 -2.62 2.96
C MET A 214 0.63 -1.46 2.55
N GLY A 215 1.11 -0.53 1.72
CA GLY A 215 0.30 0.56 1.15
C GLY A 215 -0.78 0.05 0.20
N GLY A 216 -0.56 -1.06 -0.49
CA GLY A 216 -1.59 -1.75 -1.28
C GLY A 216 -2.71 -2.27 -0.40
N GLY A 217 -2.38 -2.93 0.72
CA GLY A 217 -3.35 -3.35 1.72
C GLY A 217 -4.11 -2.17 2.36
N GLN A 218 -3.41 -1.09 2.70
CA GLN A 218 -4.05 0.14 3.19
C GLN A 218 -5.02 0.73 2.15
N SER A 219 -4.60 0.81 0.88
CA SER A 219 -5.43 1.36 -0.19
C SER A 219 -6.72 0.58 -0.38
N LEU A 220 -6.67 -0.74 -0.34
CA LEU A 220 -7.86 -1.58 -0.39
C LEU A 220 -8.72 -1.41 0.87
N ASN A 221 -8.10 -1.45 2.07
CA ASN A 221 -8.82 -1.34 3.33
C ASN A 221 -9.55 0.00 3.49
N PHE A 222 -8.88 1.10 3.18
CA PHE A 222 -9.42 2.46 3.39
C PHE A 222 -10.26 2.91 2.21
N GLY A 223 -9.78 2.68 0.98
CA GLY A 223 -10.50 3.08 -0.23
C GLY A 223 -11.86 2.42 -0.36
N LEU A 224 -11.96 1.12 -0.03
CA LEU A 224 -13.23 0.40 -0.09
C LEU A 224 -14.14 0.65 1.12
N ALA A 225 -13.57 1.02 2.30
CA ALA A 225 -14.34 1.44 3.46
C ALA A 225 -14.94 2.86 3.31
N HIS A 226 -14.31 3.70 2.48
CA HIS A 226 -14.67 5.12 2.30
C HIS A 226 -14.98 5.44 0.84
N LEU A 227 -15.95 4.73 0.24
CA LEU A 227 -16.39 4.95 -1.14
C LEU A 227 -17.10 6.30 -1.34
N ASP A 228 -17.50 6.98 -0.28
CA ASP A 228 -17.93 8.37 -0.27
C ASP A 228 -16.78 9.37 -0.42
N THR A 229 -15.56 8.93 -0.20
CA THR A 229 -14.34 9.73 -0.25
C THR A 229 -13.47 9.39 -1.48
N PHE A 230 -13.40 8.12 -1.87
CA PHE A 230 -12.57 7.62 -2.97
C PHE A 230 -13.41 6.89 -4.01
N ALA A 231 -13.25 7.22 -5.30
CA ALA A 231 -13.89 6.50 -6.39
C ALA A 231 -12.94 5.56 -7.14
N TRP A 232 -11.62 5.75 -7.00
CA TRP A 232 -10.56 5.06 -7.73
C TRP A 232 -9.62 4.44 -6.71
N VAL A 233 -9.51 3.11 -6.70
CA VAL A 233 -8.73 2.36 -5.69
C VAL A 233 -7.79 1.38 -6.37
N GLY A 234 -6.51 1.36 -5.95
CA GLY A 234 -5.49 0.47 -6.50
C GLY A 234 -4.64 -0.23 -5.42
N GLY A 235 -4.54 -1.56 -5.50
CA GLY A 235 -3.65 -2.36 -4.66
C GLY A 235 -2.61 -3.09 -5.52
N PHE A 236 -1.32 -2.74 -5.37
CA PHE A 236 -0.21 -3.36 -6.09
C PHE A 236 0.54 -4.30 -5.15
N SER A 237 0.54 -5.61 -5.43
CA SER A 237 1.15 -6.63 -4.56
C SER A 237 0.74 -6.49 -3.09
N SER A 238 -0.55 -6.40 -2.81
CA SER A 238 -1.08 -6.10 -1.48
C SER A 238 -0.59 -7.09 -0.43
N ALA A 239 -0.18 -6.57 0.75
CA ALA A 239 0.45 -7.34 1.82
C ALA A 239 -0.59 -7.96 2.80
N PRO A 240 -0.15 -8.77 3.78
CA PRO A 240 -1.03 -9.46 4.74
C PRO A 240 -1.88 -8.55 5.65
N ASN A 241 -1.65 -7.24 5.67
CA ASN A 241 -2.53 -6.27 6.33
C ASN A 241 -3.86 -6.04 5.57
N THR A 242 -4.00 -6.59 4.37
CA THR A 242 -5.26 -6.57 3.62
C THR A 242 -6.32 -7.36 4.39
N ARG A 243 -7.46 -6.74 4.67
CA ARG A 243 -8.61 -7.40 5.32
C ARG A 243 -9.13 -8.54 4.46
N ALA A 244 -9.83 -9.49 5.06
CA ALA A 244 -10.51 -10.55 4.31
C ALA A 244 -11.49 -9.93 3.28
N PRO A 245 -11.67 -10.55 2.11
CA PRO A 245 -12.47 -9.97 1.04
C PRO A 245 -13.89 -9.54 1.44
N GLU A 246 -14.54 -10.33 2.29
CA GLU A 246 -15.88 -10.06 2.82
C GLU A 246 -15.90 -8.84 3.76
N GLN A 247 -14.76 -8.54 4.40
CA GLN A 247 -14.59 -7.36 5.25
C GLN A 247 -14.22 -6.12 4.43
N LEU A 248 -13.52 -6.31 3.30
CA LEU A 248 -13.21 -5.22 2.37
C LEU A 248 -14.48 -4.69 1.70
N LEU A 249 -15.38 -5.58 1.32
CA LEU A 249 -16.58 -5.25 0.56
C LEU A 249 -17.79 -6.01 1.09
N PRO A 250 -18.33 -5.62 2.28
CA PRO A 250 -19.45 -6.33 2.89
C PRO A 250 -20.77 -6.20 2.09
N ASP A 251 -20.93 -5.15 1.31
CA ASP A 251 -22.03 -4.98 0.34
C ASP A 251 -21.48 -4.78 -1.08
N PRO A 252 -21.18 -5.87 -1.81
CA PRO A 252 -20.70 -5.79 -3.19
C PRO A 252 -21.69 -5.11 -4.15
N THR A 253 -22.99 -5.17 -3.86
CA THR A 253 -24.02 -4.58 -4.74
C THR A 253 -24.01 -3.06 -4.66
N ALA A 254 -23.95 -2.50 -3.45
CA ALA A 254 -23.83 -1.06 -3.27
C ALA A 254 -22.47 -0.54 -3.80
N ALA A 255 -21.39 -1.28 -3.59
CA ALA A 255 -20.06 -0.91 -4.04
C ALA A 255 -19.93 -0.79 -5.56
N LYS A 256 -20.58 -1.67 -6.35
CA LYS A 256 -20.60 -1.60 -7.82
C LYS A 256 -21.09 -0.25 -8.36
N GLN A 257 -21.97 0.42 -7.67
CA GLN A 257 -22.54 1.70 -8.09
C GLN A 257 -21.62 2.88 -7.78
N GLN A 258 -20.68 2.68 -6.86
CA GLN A 258 -19.83 3.74 -6.34
C GLN A 258 -18.41 3.69 -6.90
N ILE A 259 -17.85 2.49 -7.12
CA ILE A 259 -16.48 2.32 -7.62
C ILE A 259 -16.40 2.72 -9.10
N ARG A 260 -15.48 3.62 -9.44
CA ARG A 260 -15.13 3.96 -10.83
C ARG A 260 -14.05 3.05 -11.36
N LEU A 261 -13.04 2.75 -10.54
CA LEU A 261 -12.00 1.77 -10.85
C LEU A 261 -11.57 1.08 -9.57
N LEU A 262 -11.53 -0.25 -9.60
CA LEU A 262 -10.83 -1.07 -8.64
C LEU A 262 -9.73 -1.83 -9.38
N TRP A 263 -8.47 -1.54 -9.05
CA TRP A 263 -7.30 -2.13 -9.66
C TRP A 263 -6.61 -3.07 -8.68
N LEU A 264 -6.45 -4.32 -9.08
CA LEU A 264 -5.66 -5.32 -8.37
C LEU A 264 -4.52 -5.78 -9.27
N SER A 265 -3.30 -5.72 -8.77
CA SER A 265 -2.16 -6.29 -9.47
C SER A 265 -1.21 -7.05 -8.55
N CYS A 266 -0.52 -8.02 -9.13
CA CYS A 266 0.54 -8.77 -8.45
C CYS A 266 1.46 -9.42 -9.47
N GLY A 267 2.73 -9.61 -9.12
CA GLY A 267 3.63 -10.38 -9.95
C GLY A 267 3.41 -11.90 -9.84
N ASN A 268 3.57 -12.65 -10.94
CA ASN A 268 3.42 -14.11 -10.92
C ASN A 268 4.56 -14.85 -10.17
N LYS A 269 5.61 -14.12 -9.77
CA LYS A 269 6.70 -14.60 -8.91
C LYS A 269 6.66 -13.99 -7.50
N ASP A 270 5.60 -13.26 -7.19
CA ASP A 270 5.40 -12.64 -5.88
C ASP A 270 4.83 -13.64 -4.87
N GLY A 271 5.52 -13.83 -3.75
CA GLY A 271 5.05 -14.71 -2.67
C GLY A 271 3.75 -14.27 -1.99
N LEU A 272 3.28 -13.04 -2.25
CA LEU A 272 2.03 -12.49 -1.72
C LEU A 272 0.84 -12.64 -2.70
N LEU A 273 1.06 -13.22 -3.88
CA LEU A 273 0.05 -13.34 -4.95
C LEU A 273 -1.30 -13.86 -4.44
N ARG A 274 -1.31 -14.86 -3.55
CA ARG A 274 -2.53 -15.46 -3.02
C ARG A 274 -3.45 -14.47 -2.30
N ILE A 275 -2.92 -13.37 -1.75
CA ILE A 275 -3.72 -12.33 -1.08
C ILE A 275 -4.57 -11.61 -2.13
N SER A 276 -3.94 -11.12 -3.18
CA SER A 276 -4.63 -10.45 -4.29
C SER A 276 -5.55 -11.43 -5.05
N GLN A 277 -5.15 -12.70 -5.23
CA GLN A 277 -6.02 -13.76 -5.78
C GLN A 277 -7.30 -13.95 -4.96
N GLY A 278 -7.21 -13.92 -3.62
CA GLY A 278 -8.37 -14.05 -2.75
C GLY A 278 -9.37 -12.90 -2.95
N VAL A 279 -8.86 -11.67 -3.02
CA VAL A 279 -9.69 -10.49 -3.31
C VAL A 279 -10.28 -10.57 -4.71
N HIS A 280 -9.48 -10.91 -5.74
CA HIS A 280 -9.95 -11.10 -7.11
C HIS A 280 -11.07 -12.14 -7.21
N ALA A 281 -10.88 -13.31 -6.59
CA ALA A 281 -11.88 -14.38 -6.61
C ALA A 281 -13.23 -13.93 -6.02
N TYR A 282 -13.20 -13.26 -4.88
CA TYR A 282 -14.40 -12.71 -4.24
C TYR A 282 -15.10 -11.66 -5.11
N LEU A 283 -14.35 -10.73 -5.69
CA LEU A 283 -14.91 -9.71 -6.57
C LEU A 283 -15.54 -10.32 -7.82
N LYS A 284 -14.89 -11.34 -8.40
CA LYS A 284 -15.39 -12.09 -9.57
C LYS A 284 -16.67 -12.85 -9.23
N GLU A 285 -16.72 -13.58 -8.11
CA GLU A 285 -17.91 -14.31 -7.65
C GLU A 285 -19.09 -13.37 -7.42
N ASN A 286 -18.84 -12.18 -6.88
CA ASN A 286 -19.87 -11.17 -6.64
C ASN A 286 -20.14 -10.26 -7.84
N ASN A 287 -19.52 -10.50 -9.01
CA ASN A 287 -19.62 -9.69 -10.22
C ASN A 287 -19.30 -8.21 -9.99
N VAL A 288 -18.33 -7.87 -9.16
CA VAL A 288 -17.82 -6.51 -8.96
C VAL A 288 -16.81 -6.19 -10.06
N PRO A 289 -17.05 -5.15 -10.89
CA PRO A 289 -16.10 -4.76 -11.94
C PRO A 289 -14.75 -4.36 -11.33
N HIS A 290 -13.67 -4.96 -11.81
CA HIS A 290 -12.31 -4.65 -11.40
C HIS A 290 -11.32 -5.07 -12.48
N ILE A 291 -10.13 -4.48 -12.44
CA ILE A 291 -8.98 -4.93 -13.22
C ILE A 291 -8.19 -5.91 -12.37
N TRP A 292 -7.88 -7.09 -12.94
CA TRP A 292 -6.95 -8.07 -12.42
C TRP A 292 -5.77 -8.18 -13.38
N HIS A 293 -4.58 -7.74 -12.94
CA HIS A 293 -3.38 -7.71 -13.75
C HIS A 293 -2.25 -8.48 -13.05
N VAL A 294 -1.79 -9.58 -13.68
CA VAL A 294 -0.69 -10.40 -13.18
C VAL A 294 0.45 -10.39 -14.18
N ASP A 295 1.51 -9.66 -13.88
CA ASP A 295 2.69 -9.56 -14.72
C ASP A 295 3.76 -10.62 -14.39
N GLY A 296 4.89 -10.58 -15.12
CA GLY A 296 6.01 -11.53 -15.00
C GLY A 296 6.98 -11.26 -13.85
N ASN A 297 6.73 -10.28 -12.99
CA ASN A 297 7.64 -9.80 -11.95
C ASN A 297 7.44 -10.49 -10.60
N GLY A 298 8.21 -10.07 -9.59
CA GLY A 298 8.11 -10.48 -8.20
C GLY A 298 7.50 -9.38 -7.32
N HIS A 299 7.81 -9.43 -6.03
CA HIS A 299 7.52 -8.35 -5.06
C HIS A 299 8.63 -7.30 -5.14
N ASP A 300 8.64 -6.52 -6.19
CA ASP A 300 9.80 -5.70 -6.55
C ASP A 300 9.42 -4.35 -7.21
N PRO A 301 10.39 -3.40 -7.25
CA PRO A 301 10.19 -2.08 -7.84
C PRO A 301 9.71 -2.07 -9.29
N THR A 302 10.09 -3.07 -10.10
CA THR A 302 9.67 -3.15 -11.52
C THR A 302 8.16 -3.32 -11.61
N HIS A 303 7.60 -4.27 -10.84
CA HIS A 303 6.16 -4.48 -10.75
C HIS A 303 5.43 -3.19 -10.36
N TRP A 304 5.88 -2.54 -9.28
CA TRP A 304 5.18 -1.38 -8.73
C TRP A 304 5.24 -0.16 -9.64
N ARG A 305 6.41 0.12 -10.25
CA ARG A 305 6.58 1.21 -11.22
C ARG A 305 5.74 1.00 -12.47
N ASN A 306 5.75 -0.21 -13.04
CA ASN A 306 4.94 -0.56 -14.20
C ASN A 306 3.44 -0.39 -13.90
N ASN A 307 3.01 -0.82 -12.71
CA ASN A 307 1.61 -0.68 -12.31
C ASN A 307 1.21 0.78 -12.02
N LEU A 308 2.11 1.61 -11.49
CA LEU A 308 1.84 3.05 -11.37
C LEU A 308 1.64 3.68 -12.76
N TRP A 309 2.49 3.32 -13.75
CA TRP A 309 2.35 3.80 -15.13
C TRP A 309 1.02 3.36 -15.76
N LEU A 310 0.64 2.11 -15.60
CA LEU A 310 -0.64 1.58 -16.10
C LEU A 310 -1.83 2.24 -15.39
N PHE A 311 -1.84 2.20 -14.06
CA PHE A 311 -2.95 2.71 -13.24
C PHE A 311 -3.22 4.19 -13.48
N SER A 312 -2.18 5.01 -13.57
CA SER A 312 -2.30 6.47 -13.81
C SER A 312 -3.06 6.79 -15.09
N GLN A 313 -2.98 5.92 -16.10
CA GLN A 313 -3.67 6.09 -17.38
C GLN A 313 -5.17 5.73 -17.31
N HIS A 314 -5.64 5.14 -16.21
CA HIS A 314 -7.02 4.65 -16.09
C HIS A 314 -7.85 5.43 -15.07
N ILE A 315 -7.22 6.31 -14.27
CA ILE A 315 -7.93 7.13 -13.28
C ILE A 315 -8.35 8.49 -13.84
N PHE A 316 -9.42 9.06 -13.27
CA PHE A 316 -9.96 10.40 -13.57
C PHE A 316 -10.43 10.59 -15.02
N LYS A 317 -10.92 9.51 -15.65
CA LYS A 317 -11.46 9.50 -17.03
C LYS A 317 -12.96 9.31 -17.06
#